data_a6833726772dc159599ba9101966ea93
#
_entry.id   a6833726772dc159599ba9101966ea93
#
_cell.length_a   1.000
_cell.length_b   1.000
_cell.length_c   1.000
_cell.angle_alpha   90.00
_cell.angle_beta   90.00
_cell.angle_gamma   90.00
#
_symmetry.space_group_name_H-M   'P 1'
#
loop_
_entity.id
_entity.type
_entity.pdbx_description
1 polymer ?
#
loop_
_entity_poly.entity_id
_entity_poly.type
_entity_poly.pdbx_seq_one_letter_code
_entity_poly.pdbx_strand_id
1 'polypeptide(L)'
;MIAKCTDAPRRVDTLRFHTLLCLEAITFMLQQLLQPITFAQFATALFVAILFLQSGLDKVFNFADNLGWLTGHFSKTPFRNQVKAMLVTITVAEMLAGLLAMAGAVQIAWSGQLTCAMYGAQLATIDIVLLFFGQRIAKDYAGAASLVPYFILCVADVLLLTL
;
A
#
# COMPACT_ATOMS: atom_id res chain seq x y z
N MET A 1 55.71 7.72 -36.10
CA MET A 1 55.37 6.56 -35.26
C MET A 1 55.10 7.04 -33.85
N ILE A 2 53.93 7.57 -33.58
CA ILE A 2 53.46 7.88 -32.20
C ILE A 2 51.96 7.53 -32.19
N ALA A 3 51.63 6.41 -31.56
CA ALA A 3 50.26 5.98 -31.34
C ALA A 3 49.80 6.34 -29.93
N LYS A 4 48.77 7.14 -29.85
CA LYS A 4 47.58 7.04 -29.01
C LYS A 4 47.66 6.40 -27.63
N CYS A 5 47.53 7.24 -26.63
CA CYS A 5 47.01 6.88 -25.33
C CYS A 5 46.05 8.00 -24.89
N THR A 6 44.75 7.93 -25.28
CA THR A 6 43.74 8.97 -24.94
C THR A 6 42.33 8.40 -24.86
N ASP A 7 42.14 7.29 -24.12
CA ASP A 7 40.78 6.79 -23.89
C ASP A 7 40.44 6.46 -22.42
N ALA A 8 41.33 6.76 -21.48
CA ALA A 8 41.09 6.51 -20.06
C ALA A 8 40.28 7.61 -19.28
N PRO A 9 40.31 8.91 -19.62
CA PRO A 9 39.63 9.93 -18.85
C PRO A 9 38.11 9.92 -18.93
N ARG A 10 37.51 9.58 -20.06
CA ARG A 10 36.06 9.65 -20.25
C ARG A 10 35.25 8.71 -19.36
N ARG A 11 35.77 7.55 -19.03
CA ARG A 11 35.06 6.53 -18.22
C ARG A 11 35.04 6.89 -16.74
N VAL A 12 36.05 7.58 -16.25
CA VAL A 12 36.15 8.05 -14.86
C VAL A 12 35.20 9.21 -14.62
N ASP A 13 35.04 10.11 -15.61
CA ASP A 13 34.16 11.28 -15.50
C ASP A 13 32.68 10.86 -15.53
N THR A 14 32.30 9.86 -16.34
CA THR A 14 30.93 9.31 -16.36
C THR A 14 30.58 8.60 -15.04
N LEU A 15 31.50 7.84 -14.47
CA LEU A 15 31.28 7.19 -13.17
C LEU A 15 31.13 8.24 -12.03
N ARG A 16 31.98 9.27 -12.02
CA ARG A 16 31.84 10.38 -11.05
C ARG A 16 30.53 11.15 -11.23
N PHE A 17 30.11 11.39 -12.46
CA PHE A 17 28.85 12.06 -12.75
C PHE A 17 27.64 11.25 -12.24
N HIS A 18 27.62 9.92 -12.49
CA HIS A 18 26.57 9.04 -11.99
C HIS A 18 26.55 8.95 -10.45
N THR A 19 27.73 8.93 -9.81
CA THR A 19 27.79 8.92 -8.33
C THR A 19 27.31 10.22 -7.72
N LEU A 20 27.62 11.37 -8.31
CA LEU A 20 27.12 12.67 -7.86
C LEU A 20 25.60 12.77 -8.00
N LEU A 21 25.03 12.37 -9.14
CA LEU A 21 23.58 12.34 -9.35
C LEU A 21 22.87 11.41 -8.35
N CYS A 22 23.44 10.24 -8.04
CA CYS A 22 22.90 9.35 -7.02
C CYS A 22 22.93 9.97 -5.62
N LEU A 23 24.03 10.66 -5.26
CA LEU A 23 24.14 11.35 -3.98
C LEU A 23 23.14 12.51 -3.86
N GLU A 24 22.97 13.30 -4.91
CA GLU A 24 21.98 14.37 -4.94
C GLU A 24 20.54 13.82 -4.82
N ALA A 25 20.22 12.73 -5.50
CA ALA A 25 18.91 12.07 -5.40
C ALA A 25 18.67 11.55 -3.97
N ILE A 26 19.66 10.90 -3.35
CA ILE A 26 19.55 10.40 -1.98
C ILE A 26 19.39 11.55 -0.98
N THR A 27 20.17 12.63 -1.12
CA THR A 27 20.06 13.80 -0.24
C THR A 27 18.70 14.48 -0.39
N PHE A 28 18.18 14.58 -1.60
CA PHE A 28 16.85 15.13 -1.85
C PHE A 28 15.75 14.27 -1.20
N MET A 29 15.80 12.94 -1.37
CA MET A 29 14.88 12.01 -0.71
C MET A 29 14.92 12.14 0.81
N LEU A 30 16.12 12.20 1.40
CA LEU A 30 16.28 12.37 2.85
C LEU A 30 15.72 13.70 3.34
N GLN A 31 15.94 14.79 2.62
CA GLN A 31 15.37 16.10 2.97
C GLN A 31 13.85 16.10 2.90
N GLN A 32 13.25 15.45 1.91
CA GLN A 32 11.81 15.27 1.79
C GLN A 32 11.25 14.51 3.01
N LEU A 33 11.83 13.36 3.33
CA LEU A 33 11.39 12.52 4.45
C LEU A 33 11.67 13.14 5.84
N LEU A 34 12.55 14.12 5.94
CA LEU A 34 12.77 14.87 7.18
C LEU A 34 11.68 15.92 7.45
N GLN A 35 10.85 16.26 6.46
CA GLN A 35 9.70 17.12 6.68
C GLN A 35 8.62 16.35 7.45
N PRO A 36 8.12 16.83 8.60
CA PRO A 36 7.22 16.06 9.47
C PRO A 36 5.95 15.59 8.77
N ILE A 37 5.35 16.43 7.91
CA ILE A 37 4.14 16.09 7.16
C ILE A 37 4.44 15.01 6.12
N THR A 38 5.49 15.18 5.33
CA THR A 38 5.88 14.20 4.30
C THR A 38 6.27 12.86 4.93
N PHE A 39 6.95 12.89 6.07
CA PHE A 39 7.25 11.67 6.83
C PHE A 39 5.98 10.96 7.29
N ALA A 40 5.00 11.70 7.83
CA ALA A 40 3.74 11.12 8.26
C ALA A 40 2.95 10.54 7.08
N GLN A 41 2.88 11.25 5.96
CA GLN A 41 2.27 10.76 4.71
C GLN A 41 2.93 9.48 4.19
N PHE A 42 4.25 9.43 4.18
CA PHE A 42 5.01 8.24 3.81
C PHE A 42 4.76 7.07 4.76
N ALA A 43 4.82 7.32 6.08
CA ALA A 43 4.66 6.29 7.10
C ALA A 43 3.26 5.67 7.09
N THR A 44 2.21 6.50 6.93
CA THR A 44 0.82 6.01 6.84
C THR A 44 0.58 5.25 5.55
N ALA A 45 1.04 5.74 4.40
CA ALA A 45 0.94 5.03 3.13
C ALA A 45 1.67 3.68 3.17
N LEU A 46 2.87 3.62 3.77
CA LEU A 46 3.61 2.38 3.94
C LEU A 46 2.89 1.40 4.88
N PHE A 47 2.32 1.89 5.98
CA PHE A 47 1.54 1.06 6.89
C PHE A 47 0.31 0.46 6.21
N VAL A 48 -0.45 1.26 5.47
CA VAL A 48 -1.61 0.82 4.67
C VAL A 48 -1.17 -0.21 3.63
N ALA A 49 -0.04 0.01 2.95
CA ALA A 49 0.51 -0.94 1.99
C ALA A 49 0.81 -2.30 2.63
N ILE A 50 1.52 -2.32 3.76
CA ILE A 50 1.85 -3.57 4.48
C ILE A 50 0.58 -4.28 4.92
N LEU A 51 -0.36 -3.55 5.54
CA LEU A 51 -1.61 -4.10 6.05
C LEU A 51 -2.41 -4.82 4.95
N PHE A 52 -2.66 -4.13 3.85
CA PHE A 52 -3.51 -4.64 2.78
C PHE A 52 -2.82 -5.67 1.90
N LEU A 53 -1.52 -5.53 1.62
CA LEU A 53 -0.77 -6.56 0.89
C LEU A 53 -0.68 -7.86 1.68
N GLN A 54 -0.39 -7.80 2.98
CA GLN A 54 -0.34 -9.00 3.81
C GLN A 54 -1.70 -9.68 3.87
N SER A 55 -2.79 -8.92 4.07
CA SER A 55 -4.16 -9.45 4.11
C SER A 55 -4.60 -10.07 2.79
N GLY A 56 -4.32 -9.38 1.68
CA GLY A 56 -4.65 -9.86 0.34
C GLY A 56 -3.84 -11.09 -0.06
N LEU A 57 -2.53 -11.10 0.22
CA LEU A 57 -1.66 -12.25 -0.06
C LEU A 57 -2.06 -13.47 0.75
N ASP A 58 -2.42 -13.32 2.04
CA ASP A 58 -2.94 -14.44 2.84
C ASP A 58 -4.17 -15.06 2.19
N LYS A 59 -5.12 -14.25 1.70
CA LYS A 59 -6.30 -14.73 1.00
C LYS A 59 -5.98 -15.39 -0.35
N VAL A 60 -4.93 -14.96 -1.04
CA VAL A 60 -4.48 -15.58 -2.30
C VAL A 60 -3.86 -16.94 -2.03
N PHE A 61 -2.93 -17.03 -1.06
CA PHE A 61 -2.20 -18.27 -0.78
C PHE A 61 -3.04 -19.30 -0.03
N ASN A 62 -3.92 -18.84 0.86
CA ASN A 62 -4.76 -19.69 1.71
C ASN A 62 -6.24 -19.61 1.30
N PHE A 63 -6.51 -19.50 -0.01
CA PHE A 63 -7.86 -19.23 -0.53
C PHE A 63 -8.89 -20.27 -0.10
N ALA A 64 -8.54 -21.56 -0.12
CA ALA A 64 -9.45 -22.65 0.23
C ALA A 64 -9.85 -22.61 1.71
N ASP A 65 -8.90 -22.34 2.58
CA ASP A 65 -9.12 -22.26 4.03
C ASP A 65 -9.95 -21.05 4.40
N ASN A 66 -9.62 -19.90 3.82
CA ASN A 66 -10.40 -18.66 3.95
C ASN A 66 -11.84 -18.84 3.45
N LEU A 67 -12.02 -19.51 2.30
CA LEU A 67 -13.36 -19.79 1.76
C LEU A 67 -14.15 -20.72 2.68
N GLY A 68 -13.52 -21.76 3.21
CA GLY A 68 -14.14 -22.71 4.13
C GLY A 68 -14.63 -22.02 5.40
N TRP A 69 -13.76 -21.23 6.03
CA TRP A 69 -14.08 -20.45 7.24
C TRP A 69 -15.23 -19.46 6.97
N LEU A 70 -15.14 -18.67 5.90
CA LEU A 70 -16.17 -17.68 5.55
C LEU A 70 -17.53 -18.34 5.21
N THR A 71 -17.51 -19.50 4.55
CA THR A 71 -18.75 -20.24 4.26
C THR A 71 -19.47 -20.64 5.56
N GLY A 72 -18.73 -21.09 6.58
CA GLY A 72 -19.28 -21.33 7.89
C GLY A 72 -19.81 -20.04 8.56
N HIS A 73 -19.01 -18.99 8.52
CA HIS A 73 -19.30 -17.68 9.12
C HIS A 73 -20.56 -17.04 8.55
N PHE A 74 -20.77 -17.09 7.24
CA PHE A 74 -21.93 -16.54 6.54
C PHE A 74 -23.10 -17.52 6.36
N SER A 75 -23.03 -18.74 6.90
CA SER A 75 -24.03 -19.81 6.67
C SER A 75 -25.48 -19.42 7.00
N LYS A 76 -25.68 -18.56 8.02
CA LYS A 76 -26.98 -18.07 8.49
C LYS A 76 -27.35 -16.69 7.95
N THR A 77 -26.64 -16.20 6.94
CA THR A 77 -26.86 -14.85 6.38
C THR A 77 -27.50 -14.93 4.99
N PRO A 78 -28.08 -13.84 4.47
CA PRO A 78 -28.57 -13.78 3.09
C PRO A 78 -27.47 -14.04 2.05
N PHE A 79 -26.21 -13.80 2.38
CA PHE A 79 -25.05 -13.90 1.49
C PHE A 79 -24.41 -15.30 1.43
N ARG A 80 -24.98 -16.31 2.11
CA ARG A 80 -24.44 -17.68 2.16
C ARG A 80 -24.04 -18.28 0.80
N ASN A 81 -24.74 -17.91 -0.27
CA ASN A 81 -24.50 -18.43 -1.62
C ASN A 81 -23.51 -17.56 -2.42
N GLN A 82 -23.05 -16.43 -1.89
CA GLN A 82 -22.19 -15.45 -2.56
C GLN A 82 -20.80 -15.34 -1.93
N VAL A 83 -20.51 -16.16 -0.93
CA VAL A 83 -19.28 -16.09 -0.13
C VAL A 83 -18.02 -16.12 -1.01
N LYS A 84 -17.99 -16.99 -2.03
CA LYS A 84 -16.85 -17.07 -2.96
C LYS A 84 -16.65 -15.76 -3.73
N ALA A 85 -17.74 -15.17 -4.24
CA ALA A 85 -17.66 -13.91 -4.98
C ALA A 85 -17.21 -12.77 -4.04
N MET A 86 -17.74 -12.72 -2.81
CA MET A 86 -17.32 -11.75 -1.80
C MET A 86 -15.84 -11.87 -1.48
N LEU A 87 -15.35 -13.11 -1.24
CA LEU A 87 -13.92 -13.33 -0.94
C LEU A 87 -13.04 -12.86 -2.10
N VAL A 88 -13.38 -13.21 -3.35
CA VAL A 88 -12.60 -12.76 -4.52
C VAL A 88 -12.61 -11.24 -4.64
N THR A 89 -13.77 -10.59 -4.47
CA THR A 89 -13.89 -9.13 -4.59
C THR A 89 -13.03 -8.42 -3.53
N ILE A 90 -13.12 -8.85 -2.26
CA ILE A 90 -12.31 -8.28 -1.18
C ILE A 90 -10.82 -8.53 -1.43
N THR A 91 -10.43 -9.74 -1.81
CA THR A 91 -9.02 -10.05 -2.12
C THR A 91 -8.46 -9.15 -3.21
N VAL A 92 -9.22 -8.92 -4.29
CA VAL A 92 -8.80 -8.02 -5.38
C VAL A 92 -8.72 -6.58 -4.88
N ALA A 93 -9.69 -6.10 -4.09
CA ALA A 93 -9.69 -4.76 -3.55
C ALA A 93 -8.51 -4.53 -2.60
N GLU A 94 -8.24 -5.46 -1.69
CA GLU A 94 -7.07 -5.42 -0.79
C GLU A 94 -5.75 -5.37 -1.56
N MET A 95 -5.58 -6.25 -2.57
CA MET A 95 -4.36 -6.26 -3.38
C MET A 95 -4.16 -4.95 -4.12
N LEU A 96 -5.22 -4.39 -4.72
CA LEU A 96 -5.15 -3.10 -5.42
C LEU A 96 -4.87 -1.94 -4.44
N ALA A 97 -5.54 -1.89 -3.30
CA ALA A 97 -5.31 -0.88 -2.27
C ALA A 97 -3.85 -0.92 -1.78
N GLY A 98 -3.35 -2.12 -1.46
CA GLY A 98 -1.98 -2.31 -0.99
C GLY A 98 -0.93 -1.97 -2.04
N LEU A 99 -1.13 -2.35 -3.31
CA LEU A 99 -0.21 -2.00 -4.41
C LEU A 99 -0.19 -0.50 -4.68
N LEU A 100 -1.36 0.17 -4.68
CA LEU A 100 -1.45 1.62 -4.86
C LEU A 100 -0.80 2.36 -3.69
N ALA A 101 -1.03 1.92 -2.46
CA ALA A 101 -0.39 2.51 -1.28
C ALA A 101 1.14 2.32 -1.30
N MET A 102 1.63 1.14 -1.71
CA MET A 102 3.07 0.89 -1.86
C MET A 102 3.68 1.78 -2.94
N ALA A 103 3.05 1.84 -4.12
CA ALA A 103 3.48 2.74 -5.18
C ALA A 103 3.45 4.21 -4.71
N GLY A 104 2.44 4.58 -3.91
CA GLY A 104 2.32 5.88 -3.29
C GLY A 104 3.45 6.20 -2.31
N ALA A 105 3.80 5.26 -1.43
CA ALA A 105 4.91 5.43 -0.51
C ALA A 105 6.24 5.65 -1.26
N VAL A 106 6.50 4.88 -2.31
CA VAL A 106 7.67 5.07 -3.19
C VAL A 106 7.62 6.44 -3.87
N GLN A 107 6.44 6.84 -4.38
CA GLN A 107 6.25 8.12 -5.06
C GLN A 107 6.48 9.32 -4.12
N ILE A 108 5.99 9.25 -2.88
CA ILE A 108 6.24 10.26 -1.84
C ILE A 108 7.73 10.38 -1.57
N ALA A 109 8.42 9.26 -1.34
CA ALA A 109 9.84 9.27 -1.04
C ALA A 109 10.69 9.81 -2.19
N TRP A 110 10.32 9.52 -3.45
CA TRP A 110 11.11 9.90 -4.63
C TRP A 110 10.82 11.31 -5.14
N SER A 111 9.55 11.71 -5.20
CA SER A 111 9.11 12.94 -5.87
C SER A 111 8.20 13.84 -5.04
N GLY A 112 7.82 13.40 -3.83
CA GLY A 112 6.86 14.13 -3.00
C GLY A 112 5.42 14.10 -3.54
N GLN A 113 5.13 13.33 -4.61
CA GLN A 113 3.79 13.25 -5.17
C GLN A 113 2.90 12.30 -4.36
N LEU A 114 1.61 12.65 -4.21
CA LEU A 114 0.66 11.96 -3.32
C LEU A 114 -0.41 11.15 -4.07
N THR A 115 -0.40 11.18 -5.41
CA THR A 115 -1.50 10.68 -6.24
C THR A 115 -1.81 9.20 -6.01
N CYS A 116 -0.79 8.33 -6.09
CA CYS A 116 -0.99 6.89 -5.88
C CYS A 116 -1.35 6.58 -4.43
N ALA A 117 -0.75 7.28 -3.46
CA ALA A 117 -1.08 7.13 -2.05
C ALA A 117 -2.54 7.50 -1.78
N MET A 118 -3.03 8.59 -2.36
CA MET A 118 -4.42 9.03 -2.21
C MET A 118 -5.40 7.97 -2.73
N TYR A 119 -5.19 7.43 -3.93
CA TYR A 119 -6.07 6.37 -4.46
C TYR A 119 -5.97 5.10 -3.62
N GLY A 120 -4.78 4.75 -3.15
CA GLY A 120 -4.59 3.62 -2.23
C GLY A 120 -5.36 3.79 -0.93
N ALA A 121 -5.25 4.94 -0.27
CA ALA A 121 -5.96 5.27 0.97
C ALA A 121 -7.49 5.28 0.81
N GLN A 122 -7.99 5.85 -0.30
CA GLN A 122 -9.42 5.85 -0.60
C GLN A 122 -9.95 4.42 -0.81
N LEU A 123 -9.25 3.60 -1.60
CA LEU A 123 -9.65 2.22 -1.83
C LEU A 123 -9.57 1.39 -0.55
N ALA A 124 -8.52 1.57 0.25
CA ALA A 124 -8.38 0.94 1.56
C ALA A 124 -9.54 1.30 2.50
N THR A 125 -9.95 2.57 2.52
CA THR A 125 -11.09 3.03 3.32
C THR A 125 -12.39 2.34 2.90
N ILE A 126 -12.64 2.24 1.59
CA ILE A 126 -13.83 1.54 1.04
C ILE A 126 -13.80 0.06 1.43
N ASP A 127 -12.63 -0.57 1.31
CA ASP A 127 -12.47 -1.99 1.61
C ASP A 127 -12.74 -2.31 3.09
N ILE A 128 -12.23 -1.50 4.01
CA ILE A 128 -12.55 -1.63 5.46
C ILE A 128 -14.06 -1.46 5.71
N VAL A 129 -14.74 -0.54 5.00
CA VAL A 129 -16.20 -0.39 5.11
C VAL A 129 -16.93 -1.65 4.65
N LEU A 130 -16.49 -2.26 3.54
CA LEU A 130 -17.07 -3.51 3.03
C LEU A 130 -16.85 -4.68 4.00
N LEU A 131 -15.65 -4.80 4.55
CA LEU A 131 -15.33 -5.81 5.57
C LEU A 131 -16.17 -5.60 6.84
N PHE A 132 -16.28 -4.37 7.32
CA PHE A 132 -17.10 -4.01 8.46
C PHE A 132 -18.58 -4.38 8.22
N PHE A 133 -19.11 -4.03 7.07
CA PHE A 133 -20.47 -4.38 6.68
C PHE A 133 -20.69 -5.91 6.68
N GLY A 134 -19.75 -6.67 6.13
CA GLY A 134 -19.78 -8.14 6.16
C GLY A 134 -19.87 -8.69 7.59
N GLN A 135 -19.00 -8.24 8.48
CA GLN A 135 -18.99 -8.66 9.87
C GLN A 135 -20.32 -8.30 10.59
N ARG A 136 -20.89 -7.13 10.31
CA ARG A 136 -22.19 -6.71 10.88
C ARG A 136 -23.34 -7.61 10.44
N ILE A 137 -23.36 -8.02 9.16
CA ILE A 137 -24.39 -8.95 8.63
C ILE A 137 -24.22 -10.35 9.23
N ALA A 138 -22.98 -10.81 9.41
CA ALA A 138 -22.69 -12.08 10.07
C ALA A 138 -22.99 -12.04 11.58
N LYS A 139 -23.34 -10.87 12.14
CA LYS A 139 -23.50 -10.61 13.58
C LYS A 139 -22.24 -10.84 14.40
N ASP A 140 -21.07 -10.79 13.75
CA ASP A 140 -19.79 -10.81 14.42
C ASP A 140 -19.40 -9.39 14.88
N TYR A 141 -19.88 -9.03 16.05
CA TYR A 141 -19.64 -7.70 16.64
C TYR A 141 -18.19 -7.53 17.09
N ALA A 142 -17.54 -8.61 17.49
CA ALA A 142 -16.13 -8.58 17.91
C ALA A 142 -15.22 -8.36 16.68
N GLY A 143 -15.45 -9.10 15.60
CA GLY A 143 -14.78 -8.88 14.33
C GLY A 143 -15.02 -7.48 13.76
N ALA A 144 -16.26 -6.98 13.82
CA ALA A 144 -16.56 -5.61 13.41
C ALA A 144 -15.81 -4.58 14.26
N ALA A 145 -15.74 -4.75 15.57
CA ALA A 145 -15.03 -3.83 16.46
C ALA A 145 -13.53 -3.78 16.18
N SER A 146 -12.90 -4.90 15.80
CA SER A 146 -11.48 -4.96 15.44
C SER A 146 -11.11 -4.15 14.21
N LEU A 147 -12.07 -3.86 13.33
CA LEU A 147 -11.86 -3.06 12.12
C LEU A 147 -11.90 -1.54 12.36
N VAL A 148 -12.45 -1.08 13.49
CA VAL A 148 -12.61 0.35 13.78
C VAL A 148 -11.26 1.10 13.82
N PRO A 149 -10.20 0.61 14.48
CA PRO A 149 -8.90 1.27 14.45
C PRO A 149 -8.33 1.42 13.04
N TYR A 150 -8.49 0.41 12.19
CA TYR A 150 -8.04 0.45 10.79
C TYR A 150 -8.84 1.45 9.96
N PHE A 151 -10.16 1.55 10.20
CA PHE A 151 -11.00 2.57 9.58
C PHE A 151 -10.54 3.98 9.93
N ILE A 152 -10.31 4.25 11.22
CA ILE A 152 -9.81 5.55 11.68
C ILE A 152 -8.47 5.88 11.03
N LEU A 153 -7.56 4.91 10.96
CA LEU A 153 -6.27 5.08 10.32
C LEU A 153 -6.42 5.42 8.82
N CYS A 154 -7.23 4.67 8.07
CA CYS A 154 -7.43 4.90 6.65
C CYS A 154 -8.05 6.28 6.37
N VAL A 155 -9.03 6.71 7.19
CA VAL A 155 -9.62 8.06 7.08
C VAL A 155 -8.59 9.13 7.42
N ALA A 156 -7.79 8.93 8.47
CA ALA A 156 -6.72 9.84 8.84
C ALA A 156 -5.66 9.96 7.75
N ASP A 157 -5.32 8.84 7.07
CA ASP A 157 -4.40 8.82 5.94
C ASP A 157 -4.96 9.65 4.76
N VAL A 158 -6.22 9.45 4.39
CA VAL A 158 -6.89 10.29 3.36
C VAL A 158 -6.82 11.77 3.71
N LEU A 159 -7.10 12.13 4.98
CA LEU A 159 -7.04 13.53 5.42
C LEU A 159 -5.60 14.08 5.39
N LEU A 160 -4.63 13.30 5.84
CA LEU A 160 -3.22 13.68 5.87
C LEU A 160 -2.66 13.90 4.45
N LEU A 161 -3.13 13.12 3.48
CA LEU A 161 -2.73 13.25 2.08
C LEU A 161 -3.38 14.45 1.36
N THR A 162 -4.29 15.18 2.01
CA THR A 162 -4.85 16.45 1.50
C THR A 162 -4.10 17.69 1.98
N LEU A 163 -3.17 17.53 2.95
CA LEU A 163 -2.34 18.61 3.48
C LEU A 163 -1.12 18.88 2.61
#